data_a2430ad95ca950082a788a3f7a63d180
#
_entry.id   a2430ad95ca950082a788a3f7a63d180
#
_cell.length_a   1.000
_cell.length_b   1.000
_cell.length_c   1.000
_cell.angle_alpha   90.00
_cell.angle_beta   90.00
_cell.angle_gamma   90.00
#
_symmetry.space_group_name_H-M   'P 1'
#
loop_
_entity.id
_entity.type
_entity.pdbx_description
1 polymer ?
#
loop_
_entity_poly.entity_id
_entity_poly.type
_entity_poly.pdbx_seq_one_letter_code
_entity_poly.pdbx_strand_id
1 'polypeptide(L)'
;AYRGFRIIQKAAQLDSSMLDAYLPIGIVEYYSGLSNTLVKTGAKYFGLNASREEGIRKMEIAASQSPWAWTESLSVLSYIYQFIDIDKVRGLEVSKKLVEEFPNNYDYKIHYAVSLLQTGDFKSSKLILDDLDKTLHKQRPRHQKGFGSYLNYLWGHYYYIMGNEEKSLEYLDKCINYYFAELDAFLGEAYFLKAKIMDKKGNRAEARKLYRKCIKLDNFSNVITLSKGYLNDPFEG
;
A
#
# COMPACT_ATOMS: atom_id res chain seq x y z
N ALA A 1 -22.91 -8.42 -0.15
CA ALA A 1 -22.15 -7.15 -0.23
C ALA A 1 -23.00 -5.99 -0.77
N TYR A 2 -23.59 -6.06 -1.98
CA TYR A 2 -24.33 -4.96 -2.62
C TYR A 2 -25.52 -4.42 -1.79
N ARG A 3 -26.34 -5.32 -1.23
CA ARG A 3 -27.52 -4.92 -0.43
C ARG A 3 -27.15 -4.13 0.82
N GLY A 4 -26.10 -4.52 1.53
CA GLY A 4 -25.58 -3.78 2.69
C GLY A 4 -25.04 -2.41 2.29
N PHE A 5 -24.31 -2.33 1.19
CA PHE A 5 -23.79 -1.08 0.67
C PHE A 5 -24.91 -0.06 0.36
N ARG A 6 -26.01 -0.50 -0.28
CA ARG A 6 -27.17 0.36 -0.56
C ARG A 6 -27.86 0.88 0.71
N ILE A 7 -27.86 0.08 1.78
CA ILE A 7 -28.39 0.52 3.09
C ILE A 7 -27.51 1.63 3.67
N ILE A 8 -26.18 1.47 3.61
CA ILE A 8 -25.22 2.48 4.08
C ILE A 8 -25.36 3.80 3.28
N GLN A 9 -25.48 3.73 1.96
CA GLN A 9 -25.70 4.91 1.13
C GLN A 9 -27.00 5.63 1.51
N LYS A 10 -28.10 4.86 1.69
CA LYS A 10 -29.39 5.44 2.08
C LYS A 10 -29.33 6.07 3.48
N ALA A 11 -28.65 5.43 4.43
CA ALA A 11 -28.46 5.97 5.76
C ALA A 11 -27.71 7.32 5.73
N ALA A 12 -26.61 7.40 4.99
CA ALA A 12 -25.84 8.65 4.81
C ALA A 12 -26.64 9.76 4.09
N GLN A 13 -27.58 9.40 3.20
CA GLN A 13 -28.49 10.37 2.57
C GLN A 13 -29.57 10.89 3.52
N LEU A 14 -30.04 10.05 4.44
CA LEU A 14 -31.06 10.42 5.42
C LEU A 14 -30.49 11.21 6.59
N ASP A 15 -29.23 10.91 6.95
CA ASP A 15 -28.51 11.58 8.01
C ASP A 15 -27.09 11.90 7.55
N SER A 16 -26.85 13.15 7.17
CA SER A 16 -25.55 13.63 6.72
C SER A 16 -24.50 13.69 7.83
N SER A 17 -24.91 13.56 9.10
CA SER A 17 -23.98 13.49 10.24
C SER A 17 -23.38 12.10 10.45
N MET A 18 -23.88 11.08 9.73
CA MET A 18 -23.36 9.72 9.78
C MET A 18 -22.02 9.58 9.01
N LEU A 19 -20.99 10.23 9.51
CA LEU A 19 -19.67 10.33 8.84
C LEU A 19 -18.94 8.98 8.76
N ASP A 20 -19.27 8.02 9.62
CA ASP A 20 -18.74 6.65 9.52
C ASP A 20 -19.09 5.96 8.20
N ALA A 21 -20.23 6.30 7.61
CA ALA A 21 -20.66 5.77 6.33
C ALA A 21 -19.78 6.23 5.15
N TYR A 22 -19.03 7.31 5.32
CA TYR A 22 -18.16 7.85 4.26
C TYR A 22 -16.97 6.95 3.97
N LEU A 23 -16.46 6.19 4.94
CA LEU A 23 -15.38 5.24 4.70
C LEU A 23 -15.78 4.16 3.67
N PRO A 24 -16.79 3.30 3.90
CA PRO A 24 -17.14 2.26 2.94
C PRO A 24 -17.64 2.82 1.60
N ILE A 25 -18.32 3.98 1.59
CA ILE A 25 -18.73 4.65 0.36
C ILE A 25 -17.48 5.12 -0.41
N GLY A 26 -16.55 5.79 0.27
CA GLY A 26 -15.31 6.29 -0.31
C GLY A 26 -14.45 5.18 -0.91
N ILE A 27 -14.30 4.06 -0.20
CA ILE A 27 -13.57 2.89 -0.70
C ILE A 27 -14.18 2.38 -2.02
N VAL A 28 -15.50 2.18 -2.05
CA VAL A 28 -16.17 1.65 -3.24
C VAL A 28 -16.08 2.62 -4.42
N GLU A 29 -16.28 3.93 -4.19
CA GLU A 29 -16.15 4.96 -5.23
C GLU A 29 -14.72 5.05 -5.76
N TYR A 30 -13.73 4.99 -4.88
CA TYR A 30 -12.31 5.01 -5.24
C TYR A 30 -11.92 3.84 -6.14
N TYR A 31 -12.16 2.60 -5.69
CA TYR A 31 -11.79 1.41 -6.48
C TYR A 31 -12.63 1.26 -7.75
N SER A 32 -13.88 1.70 -7.75
CA SER A 32 -14.67 1.80 -8.98
C SER A 32 -14.06 2.82 -9.95
N GLY A 33 -13.51 3.93 -9.42
CA GLY A 33 -12.78 4.94 -10.19
C GLY A 33 -11.45 4.46 -10.78
N LEU A 34 -10.81 3.46 -10.19
CA LEU A 34 -9.60 2.82 -10.73
C LEU A 34 -9.91 1.83 -11.86
N SER A 35 -11.13 1.28 -11.87
CA SER A 35 -11.53 0.22 -12.78
C SER A 35 -11.72 0.73 -14.23
N ASN A 36 -11.88 -0.20 -15.17
CA ASN A 36 -12.09 0.12 -16.58
C ASN A 36 -13.47 0.81 -16.81
N THR A 37 -13.66 1.35 -18.00
CA THR A 37 -14.87 2.12 -18.39
C THR A 37 -16.16 1.30 -18.20
N LEU A 38 -16.13 -0.01 -18.42
CA LEU A 38 -17.31 -0.86 -18.26
C LEU A 38 -17.77 -0.93 -16.80
N VAL A 39 -16.82 -1.10 -15.87
CA VAL A 39 -17.11 -1.11 -14.42
C VAL A 39 -17.57 0.27 -13.95
N LYS A 40 -16.95 1.35 -14.45
CA LYS A 40 -17.39 2.74 -14.16
C LYS A 40 -18.81 2.98 -14.60
N THR A 41 -19.19 2.52 -15.79
CA THR A 41 -20.56 2.65 -16.32
C THR A 41 -21.55 1.83 -15.49
N GLY A 42 -21.19 0.60 -15.14
CA GLY A 42 -21.98 -0.23 -14.24
C GLY A 42 -22.17 0.42 -12.86
N ALA A 43 -21.09 0.97 -12.28
CA ALA A 43 -21.14 1.67 -11.00
C ALA A 43 -22.12 2.84 -11.01
N LYS A 44 -22.15 3.66 -12.08
CA LYS A 44 -23.12 4.76 -12.27
C LYS A 44 -24.55 4.24 -12.31
N TYR A 45 -24.81 3.13 -13.01
CA TYR A 45 -26.14 2.52 -13.07
C TYR A 45 -26.64 2.11 -11.67
N PHE A 46 -25.74 1.74 -10.77
CA PHE A 46 -26.05 1.43 -9.37
C PHE A 46 -26.03 2.65 -8.44
N GLY A 47 -25.95 3.87 -8.97
CA GLY A 47 -25.97 5.10 -8.19
C GLY A 47 -24.67 5.37 -7.42
N LEU A 48 -23.54 4.81 -7.90
CA LEU A 48 -22.20 5.05 -7.39
C LEU A 48 -21.52 6.14 -8.19
N ASN A 49 -20.82 7.04 -7.52
CA ASN A 49 -19.90 7.97 -8.15
C ASN A 49 -18.53 7.31 -8.28
N ALA A 50 -18.24 6.70 -9.45
CA ALA A 50 -16.96 6.06 -9.72
C ALA A 50 -15.86 7.13 -9.94
N SER A 51 -15.39 7.74 -8.86
CA SER A 51 -14.39 8.80 -8.85
C SER A 51 -13.35 8.53 -7.77
N ARG A 52 -12.07 8.53 -8.16
CA ARG A 52 -10.93 8.40 -7.25
C ARG A 52 -10.89 9.58 -6.29
N GLU A 53 -11.05 10.79 -6.81
CA GLU A 53 -10.98 12.04 -6.06
C GLU A 53 -12.07 12.11 -5.00
N GLU A 54 -13.32 11.82 -5.38
CA GLU A 54 -14.44 11.82 -4.44
C GLU A 54 -14.32 10.70 -3.40
N GLY A 55 -13.81 9.54 -3.81
CA GLY A 55 -13.54 8.44 -2.89
C GLY A 55 -12.52 8.84 -1.82
N ILE A 56 -11.38 9.42 -2.22
CA ILE A 56 -10.36 9.94 -1.30
C ILE A 56 -10.97 11.01 -0.39
N ARG A 57 -11.67 12.00 -0.96
CA ARG A 57 -12.28 13.08 -0.18
C ARG A 57 -13.22 12.57 0.92
N LYS A 58 -14.05 11.57 0.63
CA LYS A 58 -14.93 10.95 1.63
C LYS A 58 -14.14 10.23 2.72
N MET A 59 -13.11 9.49 2.35
CA MET A 59 -12.23 8.84 3.33
C MET A 59 -11.49 9.86 4.20
N GLU A 60 -11.05 11.00 3.65
CA GLU A 60 -10.42 12.09 4.40
C GLU A 60 -11.40 12.75 5.39
N ILE A 61 -12.66 12.95 5.01
CA ILE A 61 -13.71 13.42 5.92
C ILE A 61 -13.93 12.40 7.05
N ALA A 62 -14.05 11.11 6.73
CA ALA A 62 -14.18 10.08 7.74
C ALA A 62 -12.94 10.04 8.67
N ALA A 63 -11.74 10.17 8.13
CA ALA A 63 -10.48 10.19 8.90
C ALA A 63 -10.36 11.37 9.87
N SER A 64 -10.99 12.51 9.54
CA SER A 64 -10.88 13.74 10.35
C SER A 64 -12.06 13.98 11.28
N GLN A 65 -13.25 13.47 10.96
CA GLN A 65 -14.50 13.88 11.62
C GLN A 65 -15.37 12.70 12.12
N SER A 66 -15.11 11.46 11.66
CA SER A 66 -15.89 10.31 12.10
C SER A 66 -15.52 9.91 13.54
N PRO A 67 -16.48 9.60 14.42
CA PRO A 67 -16.20 9.16 15.78
C PRO A 67 -15.63 7.74 15.84
N TRP A 68 -15.90 6.86 14.87
CA TRP A 68 -15.53 5.45 14.91
C TRP A 68 -14.65 5.01 13.74
N ALA A 69 -14.94 5.49 12.52
CA ALA A 69 -14.23 5.05 11.31
C ALA A 69 -12.90 5.81 11.04
N TRP A 70 -12.51 6.77 11.86
CA TRP A 70 -11.33 7.61 11.62
C TRP A 70 -10.03 6.82 11.51
N THR A 71 -9.84 5.85 12.39
CA THR A 71 -8.62 5.02 12.41
C THR A 71 -8.51 4.15 11.15
N GLU A 72 -9.60 3.47 10.80
CA GLU A 72 -9.67 2.63 9.61
C GLU A 72 -9.51 3.48 8.34
N SER A 73 -10.11 4.68 8.32
CA SER A 73 -9.95 5.63 7.20
C SER A 73 -8.50 6.05 7.01
N LEU A 74 -7.78 6.38 8.10
CA LEU A 74 -6.35 6.69 8.04
C LEU A 74 -5.53 5.48 7.54
N SER A 75 -5.86 4.26 7.97
CA SER A 75 -5.19 3.05 7.55
C SER A 75 -5.35 2.81 6.04
N VAL A 76 -6.58 2.94 5.53
CA VAL A 76 -6.87 2.79 4.10
C VAL A 76 -6.19 3.89 3.27
N LEU A 77 -6.25 5.15 3.72
CA LEU A 77 -5.57 6.27 3.06
C LEU A 77 -4.04 6.08 3.06
N SER A 78 -3.46 5.58 4.16
CA SER A 78 -2.04 5.26 4.22
C SER A 78 -1.66 4.28 3.11
N TYR A 79 -2.41 3.19 2.96
CA TYR A 79 -2.18 2.22 1.89
C TYR A 79 -2.32 2.83 0.50
N ILE A 80 -3.36 3.63 0.26
CA ILE A 80 -3.60 4.29 -1.04
C ILE A 80 -2.43 5.22 -1.39
N TYR A 81 -2.02 6.10 -0.48
CA TYR A 81 -0.95 7.07 -0.72
C TYR A 81 0.43 6.45 -0.82
N GLN A 82 0.64 5.27 -0.25
CA GLN A 82 1.92 4.56 -0.30
C GLN A 82 2.08 3.68 -1.54
N PHE A 83 0.99 3.08 -2.04
CA PHE A 83 1.10 2.02 -3.05
C PHE A 83 0.31 2.27 -4.34
N ILE A 84 -0.78 3.05 -4.31
CA ILE A 84 -1.65 3.24 -5.48
C ILE A 84 -1.51 4.65 -6.05
N ASP A 85 -2.00 5.64 -5.34
CA ASP A 85 -1.92 7.07 -5.69
C ASP A 85 -0.81 7.73 -4.87
N ILE A 86 0.43 7.50 -5.27
CA ILE A 86 1.61 7.88 -4.51
C ILE A 86 1.59 9.36 -4.13
N ASP A 87 1.38 9.63 -2.85
CA ASP A 87 1.53 10.95 -2.24
C ASP A 87 2.36 10.81 -0.96
N LYS A 88 3.65 11.04 -1.08
CA LYS A 88 4.61 10.83 0.00
C LYS A 88 4.34 11.71 1.22
N VAL A 89 3.83 12.93 1.01
CA VAL A 89 3.56 13.89 2.08
C VAL A 89 2.34 13.44 2.87
N ARG A 90 1.21 13.23 2.22
CA ARG A 90 0.00 12.74 2.88
C ARG A 90 0.21 11.32 3.45
N GLY A 91 0.92 10.44 2.74
CA GLY A 91 1.27 9.11 3.25
C GLY A 91 2.04 9.16 4.57
N LEU A 92 3.03 10.07 4.68
CA LEU A 92 3.77 10.28 5.92
C LEU A 92 2.87 10.85 7.03
N GLU A 93 2.05 11.84 6.73
CA GLU A 93 1.14 12.47 7.69
C GLU A 93 0.18 11.46 8.33
N VAL A 94 -0.54 10.68 7.49
CA VAL A 94 -1.54 9.72 7.99
C VAL A 94 -0.89 8.55 8.73
N SER A 95 0.23 8.02 8.25
CA SER A 95 0.91 6.90 8.92
C SER A 95 1.58 7.34 10.23
N LYS A 96 2.10 8.57 10.29
CA LYS A 96 2.64 9.16 11.52
C LYS A 96 1.56 9.31 12.58
N LYS A 97 0.39 9.86 12.22
CA LYS A 97 -0.75 10.00 13.14
C LYS A 97 -1.18 8.65 13.72
N LEU A 98 -1.24 7.60 12.90
CA LEU A 98 -1.57 6.25 13.37
C LEU A 98 -0.56 5.72 14.39
N VAL A 99 0.74 5.91 14.16
CA VAL A 99 1.79 5.45 15.10
C VAL A 99 1.82 6.27 16.39
N GLU A 100 1.54 7.58 16.33
CA GLU A 100 1.46 8.43 17.50
C GLU A 100 0.30 8.03 18.42
N GLU A 101 -0.88 7.71 17.85
CA GLU A 101 -2.06 7.25 18.60
C GLU A 101 -1.93 5.79 19.08
N PHE A 102 -1.29 4.94 18.28
CA PHE A 102 -1.17 3.50 18.55
C PHE A 102 0.29 3.03 18.46
N PRO A 103 1.18 3.48 19.36
CA PRO A 103 2.63 3.26 19.27
C PRO A 103 3.05 1.78 19.37
N ASN A 104 2.17 0.91 19.82
CA ASN A 104 2.41 -0.53 19.92
C ASN A 104 1.78 -1.34 18.76
N ASN A 105 1.08 -0.69 17.82
CA ASN A 105 0.50 -1.37 16.68
C ASN A 105 1.59 -1.67 15.64
N TYR A 106 1.85 -2.94 15.43
CA TYR A 106 2.92 -3.41 14.54
C TYR A 106 2.66 -3.04 13.07
N ASP A 107 1.43 -3.15 12.61
CA ASP A 107 1.05 -2.85 11.23
C ASP A 107 1.21 -1.36 10.91
N TYR A 108 0.80 -0.48 11.83
CA TYR A 108 0.98 0.97 11.66
C TYR A 108 2.46 1.38 11.62
N LYS A 109 3.32 0.70 12.41
CA LYS A 109 4.78 0.89 12.32
C LYS A 109 5.34 0.49 10.96
N ILE A 110 4.83 -0.60 10.35
CA ILE A 110 5.19 -1.02 9.00
C ILE A 110 4.87 0.11 8.00
N HIS A 111 3.64 0.60 8.01
CA HIS A 111 3.23 1.70 7.12
C HIS A 111 4.02 2.98 7.37
N TYR A 112 4.32 3.31 8.62
CA TYR A 112 5.17 4.47 8.93
C TYR A 112 6.60 4.29 8.39
N ALA A 113 7.18 3.09 8.52
CA ALA A 113 8.49 2.79 7.92
C ALA A 113 8.50 2.93 6.39
N VAL A 114 7.41 2.50 5.70
CA VAL A 114 7.25 2.73 4.25
C VAL A 114 7.34 4.22 3.94
N SER A 115 6.56 5.05 4.64
CA SER A 115 6.53 6.50 4.40
C SER A 115 7.87 7.17 4.68
N LEU A 116 8.57 6.77 5.75
CA LEU A 116 9.91 7.29 6.06
C LEU A 116 10.92 6.95 4.96
N LEU A 117 10.90 5.72 4.42
CA LEU A 117 11.74 5.34 3.28
C LEU A 117 11.40 6.16 2.03
N GLN A 118 10.11 6.36 1.74
CA GLN A 118 9.66 7.12 0.57
C GLN A 118 9.98 8.61 0.65
N THR A 119 10.02 9.18 1.85
CA THR A 119 10.34 10.61 2.09
C THR A 119 11.82 10.88 2.33
N GLY A 120 12.64 9.83 2.44
CA GLY A 120 14.09 9.96 2.60
C GLY A 120 14.57 10.12 4.05
N ASP A 121 13.71 9.93 5.05
CA ASP A 121 14.16 9.88 6.45
C ASP A 121 14.67 8.48 6.82
N PHE A 122 15.84 8.15 6.28
CA PHE A 122 16.47 6.84 6.45
C PHE A 122 16.92 6.58 7.88
N LYS A 123 17.21 7.62 8.65
CA LYS A 123 17.62 7.48 10.05
C LYS A 123 16.43 7.02 10.91
N SER A 124 15.31 7.69 10.81
CA SER A 124 14.10 7.31 11.53
C SER A 124 13.56 5.97 11.04
N SER A 125 13.59 5.72 9.73
CA SER A 125 13.21 4.43 9.17
C SER A 125 14.03 3.27 9.78
N LYS A 126 15.36 3.41 9.88
CA LYS A 126 16.23 2.40 10.49
C LYS A 126 15.84 2.08 11.94
N LEU A 127 15.51 3.10 12.74
CA LEU A 127 15.08 2.91 14.13
C LEU A 127 13.76 2.11 14.20
N ILE A 128 12.79 2.42 13.34
CA ILE A 128 11.53 1.68 13.28
C ILE A 128 11.75 0.24 12.80
N LEU A 129 12.59 0.02 11.79
CA LEU A 129 12.92 -1.33 11.30
C LEU A 129 13.59 -2.19 12.38
N ASP A 130 14.53 -1.62 13.15
CA ASP A 130 15.17 -2.32 14.27
C ASP A 130 14.16 -2.68 15.38
N ASP A 131 13.20 -1.81 15.67
CA ASP A 131 12.14 -2.09 16.64
C ASP A 131 11.18 -3.18 16.14
N LEU A 132 10.81 -3.14 14.86
CA LEU A 132 9.99 -4.17 14.23
C LEU A 132 10.67 -5.54 14.29
N ASP A 133 11.96 -5.64 13.96
CA ASP A 133 12.74 -6.88 14.09
C ASP A 133 12.73 -7.43 15.51
N LYS A 134 13.05 -6.57 16.49
CA LYS A 134 13.08 -6.95 17.91
C LYS A 134 11.74 -7.42 18.45
N THR A 135 10.65 -6.96 17.88
CA THR A 135 9.29 -7.20 18.40
C THR A 135 8.47 -8.18 17.58
N LEU A 136 8.96 -8.62 16.41
CA LEU A 136 8.27 -9.58 15.55
C LEU A 136 7.88 -10.88 16.28
N HIS A 137 8.80 -11.43 17.09
CA HIS A 137 8.57 -12.67 17.84
C HIS A 137 7.43 -12.56 18.87
N LYS A 138 7.05 -11.35 19.27
CA LYS A 138 5.93 -11.10 20.21
C LYS A 138 4.56 -11.17 19.51
N GLN A 139 4.53 -11.15 18.17
CA GLN A 139 3.30 -11.23 17.41
C GLN A 139 2.76 -12.68 17.40
N ARG A 140 1.47 -12.85 17.12
CA ARG A 140 0.88 -14.19 16.95
C ARG A 140 1.55 -14.91 15.77
N PRO A 141 1.71 -16.24 15.80
CA PRO A 141 2.46 -16.98 14.76
C PRO A 141 2.02 -16.69 13.32
N ARG A 142 0.72 -16.55 13.07
CA ARG A 142 0.21 -16.17 11.75
C ARG A 142 0.65 -14.75 11.34
N HIS A 143 0.60 -13.82 12.28
CA HIS A 143 1.03 -12.43 12.05
C HIS A 143 2.54 -12.34 11.87
N GLN A 144 3.34 -13.15 12.58
CA GLN A 144 4.79 -13.21 12.37
C GLN A 144 5.14 -13.53 10.92
N LYS A 145 4.43 -14.48 10.30
CA LYS A 145 4.65 -14.83 8.89
C LYS A 145 4.30 -13.67 7.94
N GLY A 146 3.13 -13.05 8.13
CA GLY A 146 2.69 -11.92 7.30
C GLY A 146 3.59 -10.70 7.45
N PHE A 147 3.80 -10.25 8.68
CA PHE A 147 4.65 -9.11 8.99
C PHE A 147 6.12 -9.35 8.62
N GLY A 148 6.61 -10.59 8.76
CA GLY A 148 7.94 -10.98 8.32
C GLY A 148 8.13 -10.80 6.82
N SER A 149 7.09 -11.04 6.01
CA SER A 149 7.12 -10.77 4.57
C SER A 149 7.29 -9.28 4.28
N TYR A 150 6.50 -8.42 4.95
CA TYR A 150 6.60 -6.97 4.82
C TYR A 150 7.94 -6.43 5.30
N LEU A 151 8.40 -6.91 6.45
CA LEU A 151 9.69 -6.49 7.02
C LEU A 151 10.88 -6.87 6.12
N ASN A 152 10.84 -8.04 5.49
CA ASN A 152 11.84 -8.43 4.50
C ASN A 152 11.86 -7.47 3.30
N TYR A 153 10.70 -7.06 2.77
CA TYR A 153 10.66 -6.03 1.74
C TYR A 153 11.28 -4.71 2.21
N LEU A 154 10.89 -4.24 3.41
CA LEU A 154 11.37 -2.98 3.97
C LEU A 154 12.90 -2.97 4.15
N TRP A 155 13.48 -4.05 4.67
CA TRP A 155 14.94 -4.20 4.74
C TRP A 155 15.58 -4.25 3.35
N GLY A 156 14.97 -4.95 2.41
CA GLY A 156 15.43 -4.98 1.02
C GLY A 156 15.46 -3.57 0.42
N HIS A 157 14.41 -2.79 0.63
CA HIS A 157 14.30 -1.41 0.16
C HIS A 157 15.31 -0.49 0.87
N TYR A 158 15.45 -0.58 2.19
CA TYR A 158 16.44 0.17 2.96
C TYR A 158 17.86 -0.08 2.43
N TYR A 159 18.27 -1.35 2.26
CA TYR A 159 19.61 -1.66 1.75
C TYR A 159 19.82 -1.24 0.30
N TYR A 160 18.78 -1.26 -0.54
CA TYR A 160 18.87 -0.71 -1.89
C TYR A 160 19.21 0.78 -1.86
N ILE A 161 18.53 1.57 -1.05
CA ILE A 161 18.77 2.99 -0.89
C ILE A 161 20.18 3.26 -0.33
N MET A 162 20.65 2.42 0.59
CA MET A 162 22.02 2.52 1.16
C MET A 162 23.10 2.02 0.19
N GLY A 163 22.77 1.65 -1.05
CA GLY A 163 23.72 1.18 -2.05
C GLY A 163 24.24 -0.25 -1.82
N ASN A 164 23.68 -0.98 -0.85
CA ASN A 164 24.06 -2.37 -0.59
C ASN A 164 23.14 -3.33 -1.35
N GLU A 165 23.40 -3.49 -2.64
CA GLU A 165 22.59 -4.32 -3.54
C GLU A 165 22.58 -5.81 -3.15
N GLU A 166 23.66 -6.33 -2.59
CA GLU A 166 23.76 -7.73 -2.17
C GLU A 166 22.77 -8.03 -1.04
N LYS A 167 22.80 -7.24 0.04
CA LYS A 167 21.83 -7.38 1.13
C LYS A 167 20.40 -7.07 0.66
N SER A 168 20.24 -6.09 -0.21
CA SER A 168 18.93 -5.79 -0.79
C SER A 168 18.34 -7.05 -1.46
N LEU A 169 19.11 -7.70 -2.35
CA LEU A 169 18.66 -8.90 -3.03
C LEU A 169 18.36 -10.05 -2.07
N GLU A 170 19.18 -10.25 -1.04
CA GLU A 170 18.94 -11.29 -0.01
C GLU A 170 17.57 -11.11 0.64
N TYR A 171 17.25 -9.89 1.09
CA TYR A 171 15.98 -9.61 1.75
C TYR A 171 14.78 -9.62 0.80
N LEU A 172 14.95 -9.11 -0.45
CA LEU A 172 13.91 -9.19 -1.47
C LEU A 172 13.60 -10.64 -1.84
N ASP A 173 14.62 -11.52 -1.89
CA ASP A 173 14.41 -12.95 -2.13
C ASP A 173 13.68 -13.62 -0.96
N LYS A 174 13.98 -13.27 0.28
CA LYS A 174 13.20 -13.74 1.44
C LYS A 174 11.75 -13.30 1.35
N CYS A 175 11.50 -12.02 1.01
CA CYS A 175 10.14 -11.52 0.79
C CYS A 175 9.41 -12.33 -0.29
N ILE A 176 10.01 -12.48 -1.46
CA ILE A 176 9.38 -13.14 -2.62
C ILE A 176 9.13 -14.65 -2.37
N ASN A 177 10.12 -15.35 -1.82
CA ASN A 177 10.05 -16.80 -1.68
C ASN A 177 9.18 -17.29 -0.51
N TYR A 178 9.05 -16.46 0.51
CA TYR A 178 8.31 -16.80 1.74
C TYR A 178 7.10 -15.88 1.96
N TYR A 179 6.61 -15.23 0.90
CA TYR A 179 5.48 -14.30 1.02
C TYR A 179 4.25 -14.99 1.60
N PHE A 180 3.75 -14.41 2.70
CA PHE A 180 2.58 -14.91 3.40
C PHE A 180 1.77 -13.73 3.95
N ALA A 181 1.07 -13.03 3.08
CA ALA A 181 0.22 -11.90 3.48
C ALA A 181 -1.00 -11.80 2.55
N GLU A 182 -2.06 -11.17 3.04
CA GLU A 182 -3.32 -11.02 2.30
C GLU A 182 -3.22 -9.95 1.20
N LEU A 183 -2.50 -8.86 1.48
CA LEU A 183 -2.27 -7.78 0.51
C LEU A 183 -0.91 -7.99 -0.16
N ASP A 184 -0.90 -8.05 -1.48
CA ASP A 184 0.29 -8.37 -2.27
C ASP A 184 1.03 -7.15 -2.84
N ALA A 185 0.70 -5.93 -2.39
CA ALA A 185 1.41 -4.72 -2.80
C ALA A 185 2.90 -4.79 -2.47
N PHE A 186 3.26 -5.25 -1.25
CA PHE A 186 4.67 -5.43 -0.86
C PHE A 186 5.39 -6.49 -1.73
N LEU A 187 4.68 -7.52 -2.17
CA LEU A 187 5.22 -8.49 -3.13
C LEU A 187 5.47 -7.84 -4.49
N GLY A 188 4.54 -7.01 -4.94
CA GLY A 188 4.69 -6.22 -6.17
C GLY A 188 5.91 -5.31 -6.12
N GLU A 189 6.06 -4.57 -5.04
CA GLU A 189 7.21 -3.72 -4.76
C GLU A 189 8.53 -4.52 -4.73
N ALA A 190 8.53 -5.72 -4.11
CA ALA A 190 9.71 -6.58 -4.06
C ALA A 190 10.12 -7.09 -5.45
N TYR A 191 9.16 -7.52 -6.28
CA TYR A 191 9.44 -7.89 -7.68
C TYR A 191 9.97 -6.71 -8.47
N PHE A 192 9.33 -5.55 -8.34
CA PHE A 192 9.70 -4.34 -9.05
C PHE A 192 11.13 -3.88 -8.69
N LEU A 193 11.43 -3.80 -7.41
CA LEU A 193 12.75 -3.36 -6.93
C LEU A 193 13.86 -4.33 -7.34
N LYS A 194 13.61 -5.64 -7.21
CA LYS A 194 14.56 -6.66 -7.69
C LYS A 194 14.77 -6.58 -9.20
N ALA A 195 13.72 -6.32 -9.98
CA ALA A 195 13.81 -6.13 -11.43
C ALA A 195 14.71 -4.94 -11.80
N LYS A 196 14.57 -3.81 -11.10
CA LYS A 196 15.45 -2.65 -11.27
C LYS A 196 16.91 -2.98 -11.02
N ILE A 197 17.21 -3.73 -9.96
CA ILE A 197 18.59 -4.17 -9.66
C ILE A 197 19.10 -5.08 -10.78
N MET A 198 18.27 -5.99 -11.32
CA MET A 198 18.67 -6.86 -12.44
C MET A 198 18.95 -6.07 -13.72
N ASP A 199 18.14 -5.04 -14.04
CA ASP A 199 18.39 -4.15 -15.18
C ASP A 199 19.75 -3.42 -15.02
N LYS A 200 20.01 -2.81 -13.88
CA LYS A 200 21.30 -2.14 -13.57
C LYS A 200 22.50 -3.09 -13.72
N LYS A 201 22.33 -4.36 -13.42
CA LYS A 201 23.37 -5.40 -13.58
C LYS A 201 23.46 -5.94 -15.00
N GLY A 202 22.69 -5.43 -15.96
CA GLY A 202 22.65 -5.89 -17.34
C GLY A 202 21.90 -7.22 -17.52
N ASN A 203 21.27 -7.76 -16.48
CA ASN A 203 20.50 -9.01 -16.56
C ASN A 203 19.06 -8.75 -17.00
N ARG A 204 18.92 -8.24 -18.21
CA ARG A 204 17.64 -7.84 -18.80
C ARG A 204 16.60 -8.97 -18.85
N ALA A 205 17.04 -10.20 -19.10
CA ALA A 205 16.14 -11.36 -19.20
C ALA A 205 15.41 -11.62 -17.87
N GLU A 206 16.14 -11.62 -16.77
CA GLU A 206 15.56 -11.78 -15.42
C GLU A 206 14.74 -10.57 -15.01
N ALA A 207 15.21 -9.33 -15.29
CA ALA A 207 14.46 -8.12 -15.03
C ALA A 207 13.06 -8.18 -15.68
N ARG A 208 12.96 -8.50 -16.97
CA ARG A 208 11.67 -8.63 -17.68
C ARG A 208 10.77 -9.72 -17.10
N LYS A 209 11.33 -10.81 -16.61
CA LYS A 209 10.58 -11.87 -15.95
C LYS A 209 9.96 -11.36 -14.63
N LEU A 210 10.71 -10.61 -13.84
CA LEU A 210 10.26 -10.02 -12.57
C LEU A 210 9.20 -8.94 -12.80
N TYR A 211 9.37 -8.04 -13.77
CA TYR A 211 8.34 -7.06 -14.14
C TYR A 211 7.02 -7.74 -14.54
N ARG A 212 7.09 -8.84 -15.34
CA ARG A 212 5.88 -9.61 -15.68
C ARG A 212 5.21 -10.25 -14.47
N LYS A 213 6.00 -10.72 -13.47
CA LYS A 213 5.44 -11.22 -12.21
C LYS A 213 4.74 -10.11 -11.43
N CYS A 214 5.33 -8.92 -11.33
CA CYS A 214 4.71 -7.76 -10.73
C CYS A 214 3.38 -7.42 -11.41
N ILE A 215 3.36 -7.33 -12.73
CA ILE A 215 2.15 -6.99 -13.51
C ILE A 215 1.02 -8.01 -13.29
N LYS A 216 1.35 -9.29 -13.12
CA LYS A 216 0.36 -10.37 -12.92
C LYS A 216 -0.38 -10.28 -11.58
N LEU A 217 0.09 -9.51 -10.61
CA LEU A 217 -0.61 -9.31 -9.32
C LEU A 217 -1.90 -8.53 -9.49
N ASP A 218 -1.97 -7.63 -10.49
CA ASP A 218 -3.17 -6.86 -10.89
C ASP A 218 -3.88 -6.16 -9.71
N ASN A 219 -3.10 -5.63 -8.77
CA ASN A 219 -3.56 -5.08 -7.49
C ASN A 219 -3.70 -3.56 -7.46
N PHE A 220 -3.74 -2.89 -8.61
CA PHE A 220 -3.78 -1.44 -8.81
C PHE A 220 -2.55 -0.66 -8.29
N SER A 221 -1.53 -1.31 -7.72
CA SER A 221 -0.35 -0.58 -7.24
C SER A 221 0.40 0.12 -8.37
N ASN A 222 1.01 1.26 -8.05
CA ASN A 222 1.74 2.10 -9.00
C ASN A 222 2.89 1.33 -9.70
N VAL A 223 3.53 0.41 -8.99
CA VAL A 223 4.63 -0.40 -9.56
C VAL A 223 4.20 -1.30 -10.72
N ILE A 224 2.90 -1.63 -10.83
CA ILE A 224 2.35 -2.33 -12.02
C ILE A 224 2.47 -1.44 -13.26
N THR A 225 2.09 -0.18 -13.15
CA THR A 225 2.20 0.79 -14.25
C THR A 225 3.66 1.03 -14.62
N LEU A 226 4.53 1.24 -13.62
CA LEU A 226 5.97 1.39 -13.83
C LEU A 226 6.60 0.15 -14.46
N SER A 227 6.21 -1.05 -14.02
CA SER A 227 6.69 -2.31 -14.59
C SER A 227 6.31 -2.48 -16.06
N LYS A 228 5.13 -2.01 -16.48
CA LYS A 228 4.71 -2.00 -17.90
C LYS A 228 5.63 -1.10 -18.74
N GLY A 229 6.03 0.05 -18.21
CA GLY A 229 7.00 0.94 -18.86
C GLY A 229 8.36 0.26 -19.01
N TYR A 230 8.91 -0.26 -17.92
CA TYR A 230 10.23 -0.90 -17.92
C TYR A 230 10.30 -2.25 -18.65
N LEU A 231 9.20 -2.83 -19.08
CA LEU A 231 9.25 -3.95 -20.03
C LEU A 231 9.77 -3.54 -21.41
N ASN A 232 9.53 -2.29 -21.81
CA ASN A 232 9.99 -1.75 -23.10
C ASN A 232 11.36 -1.07 -22.92
N ASP A 233 11.46 -0.15 -21.99
CA ASP A 233 12.64 0.67 -21.72
C ASP A 233 13.29 0.21 -20.41
N PRO A 234 14.54 -0.32 -20.43
CA PRO A 234 15.19 -0.79 -19.20
C PRO A 234 15.36 0.33 -18.18
N PHE A 235 15.39 -0.04 -16.90
CA PHE A 235 15.75 0.89 -15.84
C PHE A 235 17.28 1.12 -15.86
N GLU A 236 17.72 2.37 -16.07
CA GLU A 236 19.14 2.73 -16.22
C GLU A 236 19.81 3.20 -14.91
N GLY A 237 19.01 3.53 -13.85
CA GLY A 237 19.58 3.96 -12.57
C GLY A 237 18.98 5.23 -11.98
#